data_cc470c8b192c7a4ae9b2a799d1d5cb87
#
_entry.id   cc470c8b192c7a4ae9b2a799d1d5cb87
#
_cell.length_a   1.000
_cell.length_b   1.000
_cell.length_c   1.000
_cell.angle_alpha   90.00
_cell.angle_beta   90.00
_cell.angle_gamma   90.00
#
_symmetry.space_group_name_H-M   'P 1'
#
loop_
_entity.id
_entity.type
_entity.pdbx_description
1 polymer ?
#
loop_
_entity_poly.entity_id
_entity_poly.type
_entity_poly.pdbx_seq_one_letter_code
_entity_poly.pdbx_strand_id
1 'polypeptide(L)'
;NNGTVLKPNVDSITIVYVYNNKEYTTNQAITVKPNTTIYGVQWDGTSTTTWTRTDAAELFTNPVPYVSGASSYSSPFDNCSPWKDMQIVEDATAGKLVSIPKYYYKWTKTGSTMKLQIADGPIDGFYVSPAHADRGDGKGERDVVYVGRYHCNSSYKSVAGSTPLGNMTRATARTNIHNLGSTYWQYDFAMYWTICMLYLVEFADWDSQTKIGHGCSTSGNIMSMGYTDSMPYHTGTTASRRTSYGGTQYRNIEGLWDNVFDWCDGIYFSSANVYCIKNPSSFSDSSGGTNIGTRAKSNDWIKSWNVPTAS
;
A
#
# COMPACT_ATOMS: atom_id res chain seq x y z
N ASN A 1 36.48 -19.03 5.87
CA ASN A 1 36.31 -17.60 6.17
C ASN A 1 35.05 -17.44 7.02
N ASN A 2 35.28 -17.28 8.33
CA ASN A 2 34.20 -16.92 9.23
C ASN A 2 33.75 -15.49 8.91
N GLY A 3 32.53 -15.32 8.48
CA GLY A 3 31.92 -14.00 8.30
C GLY A 3 31.59 -13.58 6.88
N THR A 4 31.69 -14.46 5.88
CA THR A 4 31.17 -14.14 4.54
C THR A 4 29.64 -14.27 4.56
N VAL A 5 28.96 -13.14 4.40
CA VAL A 5 27.50 -13.14 4.21
C VAL A 5 27.23 -13.63 2.79
N LEU A 6 26.56 -14.78 2.67
CA LEU A 6 26.14 -15.29 1.38
C LEU A 6 25.01 -14.42 0.83
N LYS A 7 25.15 -13.97 -0.40
CA LYS A 7 24.09 -13.24 -1.10
C LYS A 7 22.96 -14.21 -1.48
N PRO A 8 21.71 -13.76 -1.53
CA PRO A 8 20.64 -14.52 -2.17
C PRO A 8 21.06 -14.96 -3.58
N ASN A 9 20.69 -16.19 -3.98
CA ASN A 9 21.02 -16.81 -5.25
C ASN A 9 22.45 -17.39 -5.39
N VAL A 10 23.10 -17.71 -4.29
CA VAL A 10 24.29 -18.58 -4.34
C VAL A 10 23.82 -20.01 -4.52
N ASP A 11 24.15 -20.63 -5.67
CA ASP A 11 23.70 -21.98 -6.03
C ASP A 11 24.55 -23.08 -5.37
N SER A 12 25.80 -22.77 -5.07
CA SER A 12 26.70 -23.73 -4.43
C SER A 12 27.83 -23.05 -3.67
N ILE A 13 28.41 -23.74 -2.72
CA ILE A 13 29.68 -23.42 -2.09
C ILE A 13 30.70 -24.51 -2.40
N THR A 14 31.92 -24.11 -2.65
CA THR A 14 33.04 -25.00 -2.76
C THR A 14 33.71 -25.15 -1.41
N ILE A 15 33.77 -26.35 -0.88
CA ILE A 15 34.46 -26.67 0.36
C ILE A 15 35.81 -27.27 -0.02
N VAL A 16 36.88 -26.61 0.41
CA VAL A 16 38.25 -27.09 0.25
C VAL A 16 38.77 -27.45 1.64
N TYR A 17 39.25 -28.67 1.82
CA TYR A 17 39.92 -29.08 3.03
C TYR A 17 41.26 -29.77 2.70
N VAL A 18 42.24 -29.61 3.58
CA VAL A 18 43.55 -30.19 3.40
C VAL A 18 43.76 -31.31 4.43
N TYR A 19 44.09 -32.47 3.92
CA TYR A 19 44.48 -33.62 4.76
C TYR A 19 45.76 -34.27 4.22
N ASN A 20 46.74 -34.47 5.05
CA ASN A 20 48.05 -35.01 4.69
C ASN A 20 48.72 -34.24 3.50
N ASN A 21 48.70 -32.93 3.54
CA ASN A 21 49.21 -32.03 2.51
C ASN A 21 48.54 -32.22 1.11
N LYS A 22 47.37 -32.84 1.05
CA LYS A 22 46.60 -33.00 -0.15
C LYS A 22 45.29 -32.24 -0.01
N GLU A 23 44.97 -31.42 -1.01
CA GLU A 23 43.69 -30.71 -1.08
C GLU A 23 42.61 -31.63 -1.57
N TYR A 24 41.46 -31.53 -0.93
CA TYR A 24 40.21 -32.16 -1.33
C TYR A 24 39.15 -31.08 -1.52
N THR A 25 38.49 -31.07 -2.65
CA THR A 25 37.47 -30.12 -2.99
C THR A 25 36.14 -30.83 -3.21
N THR A 26 35.09 -30.32 -2.61
CA THR A 26 33.73 -30.74 -2.89
C THR A 26 32.84 -29.53 -3.07
N ASN A 27 31.90 -29.61 -3.99
CA ASN A 27 30.88 -28.62 -4.21
C ASN A 27 29.59 -29.08 -3.50
N GLN A 28 29.11 -28.25 -2.59
CA GLN A 28 27.86 -28.48 -1.89
C GLN A 28 26.80 -27.53 -2.43
N ALA A 29 25.75 -28.07 -3.00
CA ALA A 29 24.57 -27.26 -3.36
C ALA A 29 23.95 -26.68 -2.09
N ILE A 30 23.76 -25.39 -2.08
CA ILE A 30 23.08 -24.68 -0.99
C ILE A 30 21.96 -23.81 -1.57
N THR A 31 20.88 -23.73 -0.83
CA THR A 31 19.82 -22.76 -1.10
C THR A 31 19.88 -21.70 -0.01
N VAL A 32 20.28 -20.49 -0.37
CA VAL A 32 20.17 -19.34 0.52
C VAL A 32 18.75 -18.79 0.38
N LYS A 33 17.89 -19.15 1.32
CA LYS A 33 16.58 -18.51 1.42
C LYS A 33 16.78 -17.13 2.04
N PRO A 34 16.24 -16.06 1.45
CA PRO A 34 16.20 -14.77 2.14
C PRO A 34 15.43 -14.97 3.45
N ASN A 35 15.88 -14.30 4.50
CA ASN A 35 15.17 -14.28 5.77
C ASN A 35 13.92 -13.39 5.63
N THR A 36 12.91 -13.93 4.94
CA THR A 36 11.67 -13.22 4.65
C THR A 36 10.70 -13.39 5.80
N THR A 37 10.22 -12.29 6.34
CA THR A 37 9.21 -12.28 7.39
C THR A 37 7.83 -12.13 6.78
N ILE A 38 6.89 -12.94 7.27
CA ILE A 38 5.49 -12.89 6.85
C ILE A 38 4.65 -12.34 7.98
N TYR A 39 3.84 -11.33 7.69
CA TYR A 39 2.83 -10.75 8.58
C TYR A 39 1.45 -11.00 8.00
N GLY A 40 0.51 -11.45 8.82
CA GLY A 40 -0.79 -11.82 8.29
C GLY A 40 -1.96 -11.36 9.15
N VAL A 41 -3.13 -11.32 8.50
CA VAL A 41 -4.43 -11.16 9.13
C VAL A 41 -5.44 -12.09 8.48
N GLN A 42 -6.41 -12.54 9.27
CA GLN A 42 -7.47 -13.43 8.84
C GLN A 42 -8.83 -12.90 9.27
N TRP A 43 -9.77 -12.86 8.34
CA TRP A 43 -11.17 -12.56 8.60
C TRP A 43 -11.99 -13.86 8.55
N ASP A 44 -12.87 -14.04 9.52
CA ASP A 44 -13.68 -15.26 9.68
C ASP A 44 -14.90 -15.33 8.73
N GLY A 45 -15.19 -14.20 8.05
CA GLY A 45 -16.37 -14.08 7.19
C GLY A 45 -17.65 -13.70 7.94
N THR A 46 -17.59 -13.48 9.23
CA THR A 46 -18.76 -13.19 10.09
C THR A 46 -18.62 -11.90 10.89
N SER A 47 -17.42 -11.54 11.33
CA SER A 47 -17.17 -10.26 12.01
C SER A 47 -17.44 -9.09 11.06
N THR A 48 -17.92 -7.98 11.59
CA THR A 48 -18.28 -6.82 10.75
C THR A 48 -17.05 -6.13 10.16
N THR A 49 -16.01 -5.90 10.98
CA THR A 49 -14.84 -5.14 10.58
C THR A 49 -13.51 -5.78 10.98
N THR A 50 -13.47 -6.49 12.10
CA THR A 50 -12.24 -6.93 12.75
C THR A 50 -11.64 -8.18 12.11
N TRP A 51 -10.33 -8.18 11.98
CA TRP A 51 -9.50 -9.30 11.55
C TRP A 51 -8.67 -9.83 12.73
N THR A 52 -8.30 -11.09 12.69
CA THR A 52 -7.37 -11.71 13.64
C THR A 52 -5.97 -11.73 13.04
N ARG A 53 -4.96 -11.30 13.79
CA ARG A 53 -3.56 -11.35 13.35
C ARG A 53 -3.05 -12.78 13.29
N THR A 54 -2.15 -13.04 12.36
CA THR A 54 -1.52 -14.35 12.13
C THR A 54 -0.05 -14.18 11.75
N ASP A 55 0.66 -15.27 11.63
CA ASP A 55 2.06 -15.31 11.23
C ASP A 55 2.92 -14.49 12.22
N ALA A 56 3.94 -13.78 11.79
CA ALA A 56 4.80 -12.99 12.69
C ALA A 56 4.06 -11.86 13.43
N ALA A 57 2.87 -11.49 12.98
CA ALA A 57 2.05 -10.47 13.63
C ALA A 57 1.10 -11.04 14.71
N GLU A 58 1.04 -12.34 14.93
CA GLU A 58 0.05 -13.00 15.81
C GLU A 58 -0.01 -12.40 17.22
N LEU A 59 1.14 -12.06 17.78
CA LEU A 59 1.26 -11.49 19.12
C LEU A 59 1.35 -9.95 19.14
N PHE A 60 1.20 -9.29 18.00
CA PHE A 60 1.26 -7.84 17.94
C PHE A 60 0.00 -7.20 18.55
N THR A 61 0.21 -6.18 19.35
CA THR A 61 -0.87 -5.33 19.83
C THR A 61 -1.44 -4.48 18.70
N ASN A 62 -2.63 -3.91 18.93
CA ASN A 62 -3.18 -2.95 17.98
C ASN A 62 -2.35 -1.66 18.00
N PRO A 63 -2.12 -1.04 16.83
CA PRO A 63 -1.53 0.28 16.78
C PRO A 63 -2.35 1.29 17.58
N VAL A 64 -1.65 2.21 18.23
CA VAL A 64 -2.25 3.37 18.91
C VAL A 64 -1.93 4.59 18.07
N PRO A 65 -2.89 5.12 17.29
CA PRO A 65 -2.66 6.31 16.47
C PRO A 65 -2.47 7.54 17.36
N TYR A 66 -1.71 8.50 16.88
CA TYR A 66 -1.59 9.79 17.54
C TYR A 66 -2.92 10.54 17.48
N VAL A 67 -3.35 11.04 18.62
CA VAL A 67 -4.45 12.01 18.72
C VAL A 67 -3.88 13.30 19.26
N SER A 68 -4.26 14.46 18.71
CA SER A 68 -3.74 15.75 19.14
C SER A 68 -3.85 15.91 20.66
N GLY A 69 -2.74 16.20 21.31
CA GLY A 69 -2.62 16.25 22.77
C GLY A 69 -2.39 14.90 23.46
N ALA A 70 -2.32 13.78 22.73
CA ALA A 70 -1.97 12.50 23.30
C ALA A 70 -0.49 12.45 23.71
N SER A 71 -0.23 11.75 24.81
CA SER A 71 1.13 11.54 25.31
C SER A 71 1.81 10.30 24.70
N SER A 72 1.07 9.45 24.01
CA SER A 72 1.58 8.20 23.45
C SER A 72 0.93 7.86 22.12
N TYR A 73 1.70 7.27 21.25
CA TYR A 73 1.31 6.62 20.00
C TYR A 73 2.32 5.52 19.71
N SER A 74 1.91 4.46 19.06
CA SER A 74 2.83 3.35 18.74
C SER A 74 2.21 2.42 17.70
N SER A 75 3.06 1.78 16.94
CA SER A 75 2.68 0.63 16.12
C SER A 75 3.76 -0.45 16.23
N PRO A 76 3.39 -1.71 16.47
CA PRO A 76 4.36 -2.81 16.42
C PRO A 76 5.06 -2.92 15.07
N PHE A 77 4.44 -2.40 14.02
CA PHE A 77 4.98 -2.40 12.66
C PHE A 77 6.03 -1.30 12.38
N ASP A 78 6.32 -0.42 13.36
CA ASP A 78 7.32 0.63 13.20
C ASP A 78 8.75 0.12 13.04
N ASN A 79 8.98 -1.16 13.38
CA ASN A 79 10.25 -1.85 13.17
C ASN A 79 10.18 -2.92 12.07
N CYS A 80 9.08 -3.02 11.34
CA CYS A 80 8.81 -4.05 10.36
C CYS A 80 8.82 -3.49 8.93
N SER A 81 9.58 -4.11 8.02
CA SER A 81 9.45 -3.83 6.59
C SER A 81 8.13 -4.44 6.06
N PRO A 82 7.41 -3.77 5.15
CA PRO A 82 7.77 -2.52 4.48
C PRO A 82 7.36 -1.23 5.23
N TRP A 83 6.61 -1.30 6.32
CA TRP A 83 6.02 -0.14 7.02
C TRP A 83 7.06 0.85 7.53
N LYS A 84 8.14 0.37 8.15
CA LYS A 84 9.23 1.24 8.69
C LYS A 84 9.97 2.00 7.59
N ASP A 85 9.92 1.51 6.37
CA ASP A 85 10.70 2.02 5.24
C ASP A 85 9.90 3.01 4.37
N MET A 86 8.64 3.28 4.74
CA MET A 86 7.82 4.31 4.09
C MET A 86 8.29 5.70 4.54
N GLN A 87 8.84 6.49 3.62
CA GLN A 87 9.50 7.76 3.92
C GLN A 87 8.92 8.90 3.10
N ILE A 88 8.90 10.11 3.69
CA ILE A 88 8.63 11.33 2.94
C ILE A 88 9.85 11.66 2.08
N VAL A 89 9.61 11.94 0.81
CA VAL A 89 10.63 12.36 -0.15
C VAL A 89 10.18 13.65 -0.85
N GLU A 90 11.14 14.51 -1.18
CA GLU A 90 10.89 15.72 -1.96
C GLU A 90 11.12 15.42 -3.43
N ASP A 91 10.12 15.74 -4.25
CA ASP A 91 10.20 15.69 -5.70
C ASP A 91 10.08 17.10 -6.28
N ALA A 92 11.05 17.50 -7.09
CA ALA A 92 11.12 18.87 -7.62
C ALA A 92 9.92 19.24 -8.50
N THR A 93 9.29 18.24 -9.13
CA THR A 93 8.15 18.41 -10.02
C THR A 93 6.82 18.25 -9.29
N ALA A 94 6.66 17.16 -8.54
CA ALA A 94 5.39 16.78 -7.93
C ALA A 94 5.22 17.23 -6.47
N GLY A 95 6.27 17.73 -5.82
CA GLY A 95 6.25 18.16 -4.42
C GLY A 95 6.54 17.02 -3.44
N LYS A 96 5.87 16.99 -2.30
CA LYS A 96 6.11 15.95 -1.27
C LYS A 96 5.40 14.66 -1.62
N LEU A 97 6.18 13.58 -1.67
CA LEU A 97 5.68 12.24 -1.92
C LEU A 97 6.00 11.33 -0.73
N VAL A 98 5.32 10.21 -0.66
CA VAL A 98 5.65 9.10 0.24
C VAL A 98 6.15 7.93 -0.61
N SER A 99 7.36 7.46 -0.30
CA SER A 99 7.92 6.25 -0.90
C SER A 99 7.35 5.01 -0.22
N ILE A 100 6.97 4.03 -1.01
CA ILE A 100 6.51 2.72 -0.53
C ILE A 100 7.46 1.69 -1.12
N PRO A 101 8.21 0.93 -0.31
CA PRO A 101 9.11 -0.10 -0.81
C PRO A 101 8.32 -1.32 -1.29
N LYS A 102 8.93 -2.07 -2.22
CA LYS A 102 8.36 -3.30 -2.75
C LYS A 102 8.13 -4.31 -1.63
N TYR A 103 6.96 -4.93 -1.67
CA TYR A 103 6.62 -6.06 -0.82
C TYR A 103 5.84 -7.10 -1.61
N TYR A 104 5.65 -8.26 -1.01
CA TYR A 104 4.95 -9.39 -1.60
C TYR A 104 3.70 -9.68 -0.79
N TYR A 105 2.65 -10.18 -1.44
CA TYR A 105 1.41 -10.48 -0.76
C TYR A 105 0.81 -11.80 -1.23
N LYS A 106 -0.03 -12.36 -0.39
CA LYS A 106 -0.84 -13.53 -0.71
C LYS A 106 -2.22 -13.40 -0.10
N TRP A 107 -3.22 -13.59 -0.94
CA TRP A 107 -4.59 -13.78 -0.50
C TRP A 107 -4.96 -15.25 -0.58
N THR A 108 -5.62 -15.78 0.45
CA THR A 108 -6.24 -17.09 0.43
C THR A 108 -7.66 -17.02 0.94
N LYS A 109 -8.54 -17.86 0.37
CA LYS A 109 -9.92 -18.00 0.80
C LYS A 109 -10.22 -19.49 1.01
N THR A 110 -10.74 -19.83 2.18
CA THR A 110 -11.16 -21.20 2.52
C THR A 110 -12.54 -21.12 3.16
N GLY A 111 -13.56 -21.56 2.43
CA GLY A 111 -14.95 -21.32 2.84
C GLY A 111 -15.26 -19.84 2.91
N SER A 112 -15.74 -19.35 4.07
CA SER A 112 -15.97 -17.93 4.35
C SER A 112 -14.72 -17.20 4.81
N THR A 113 -13.70 -17.89 5.28
CA THR A 113 -12.48 -17.31 5.83
C THR A 113 -11.58 -16.75 4.74
N MET A 114 -11.12 -15.52 4.92
CA MET A 114 -10.13 -14.87 4.07
C MET A 114 -8.86 -14.57 4.87
N LYS A 115 -7.69 -14.83 4.29
CA LYS A 115 -6.41 -14.51 4.88
C LYS A 115 -5.61 -13.65 3.92
N LEU A 116 -5.08 -12.54 4.43
CA LEU A 116 -4.10 -11.69 3.76
C LEU A 116 -2.76 -11.84 4.46
N GLN A 117 -1.72 -12.07 3.68
CA GLN A 117 -0.34 -12.12 4.16
C GLN A 117 0.51 -11.13 3.36
N ILE A 118 1.43 -10.45 4.05
CA ILE A 118 2.45 -9.57 3.48
C ILE A 118 3.81 -10.12 3.86
N ALA A 119 4.70 -10.17 2.89
CA ALA A 119 6.09 -10.59 3.08
C ALA A 119 7.04 -9.47 2.65
N ASP A 120 8.10 -9.25 3.42
CA ASP A 120 9.13 -8.22 3.19
C ASP A 120 10.16 -8.62 2.12
N GLY A 121 10.08 -9.82 1.60
CA GLY A 121 10.93 -10.36 0.55
C GLY A 121 10.21 -11.40 -0.31
N PRO A 122 10.83 -11.84 -1.41
CA PRO A 122 10.24 -12.83 -2.31
C PRO A 122 10.09 -14.19 -1.62
N ILE A 123 8.94 -14.81 -1.84
CA ILE A 123 8.65 -16.15 -1.33
C ILE A 123 7.67 -16.85 -2.27
N ASP A 124 7.81 -18.17 -2.41
CA ASP A 124 6.98 -18.97 -3.30
C ASP A 124 5.49 -18.86 -2.96
N GLY A 125 4.68 -18.65 -3.98
CA GLY A 125 3.23 -18.50 -3.86
C GLY A 125 2.74 -17.14 -3.39
N PHE A 126 3.65 -16.16 -3.29
CA PHE A 126 3.32 -14.74 -3.09
C PHE A 126 3.49 -13.96 -4.41
N TYR A 127 2.72 -12.90 -4.55
CA TYR A 127 2.76 -11.98 -5.68
C TYR A 127 3.37 -10.66 -5.25
N VAL A 128 4.04 -10.01 -6.18
CA VAL A 128 4.49 -8.62 -5.98
C VAL A 128 3.29 -7.71 -5.81
N SER A 129 3.34 -6.77 -4.87
CA SER A 129 2.25 -5.83 -4.62
C SER A 129 1.86 -5.07 -5.90
N PRO A 130 0.58 -4.74 -6.11
CA PRO A 130 0.06 -4.33 -7.41
C PRO A 130 0.73 -3.11 -8.03
N ALA A 131 1.10 -2.10 -7.23
CA ALA A 131 1.78 -0.92 -7.74
C ALA A 131 3.25 -1.18 -8.13
N HIS A 132 3.88 -2.21 -7.54
CA HIS A 132 5.27 -2.59 -7.81
C HIS A 132 5.42 -3.59 -8.95
N ALA A 133 4.37 -4.33 -9.26
CA ALA A 133 4.39 -5.35 -10.31
C ALA A 133 4.70 -4.73 -11.69
N ASP A 134 5.20 -5.55 -12.62
CA ASP A 134 5.30 -5.16 -14.01
C ASP A 134 3.91 -4.84 -14.56
N ARG A 135 3.71 -3.59 -14.93
CA ARG A 135 2.42 -3.07 -15.39
C ARG A 135 2.25 -3.11 -16.92
N GLY A 136 3.20 -3.70 -17.63
CA GLY A 136 3.19 -3.76 -19.09
C GLY A 136 3.54 -2.42 -19.77
N ASP A 137 4.15 -1.50 -19.03
CA ASP A 137 4.62 -0.19 -19.52
C ASP A 137 6.10 -0.18 -19.93
N GLY A 138 6.72 -1.35 -19.99
CA GLY A 138 8.12 -1.53 -20.38
C GLY A 138 9.13 -1.22 -19.28
N LYS A 139 8.69 -0.91 -18.05
CA LYS A 139 9.57 -0.57 -16.92
C LYS A 139 9.83 -1.74 -15.98
N GLY A 140 9.14 -2.87 -16.17
CA GLY A 140 9.24 -4.04 -15.30
C GLY A 140 8.73 -3.81 -13.87
N GLU A 141 9.16 -4.64 -12.94
CA GLU A 141 8.90 -4.46 -11.52
C GLU A 141 9.65 -3.24 -10.96
N ARG A 142 9.05 -2.60 -9.97
CA ARG A 142 9.60 -1.42 -9.29
C ARG A 142 9.96 -1.76 -7.86
N ASP A 143 11.17 -1.40 -7.44
CA ASP A 143 11.59 -1.62 -6.04
C ASP A 143 10.95 -0.61 -5.09
N VAL A 144 10.59 0.56 -5.60
CA VAL A 144 9.91 1.63 -4.86
C VAL A 144 8.87 2.28 -5.74
N VAL A 145 7.70 2.57 -5.17
CA VAL A 145 6.68 3.41 -5.80
C VAL A 145 6.40 4.62 -4.92
N TYR A 146 5.82 5.66 -5.50
CA TYR A 146 5.59 6.93 -4.82
C TYR A 146 4.14 7.36 -4.95
N VAL A 147 3.59 7.90 -3.87
CA VAL A 147 2.26 8.51 -3.85
C VAL A 147 2.36 9.91 -3.26
N GLY A 148 1.50 10.83 -3.67
CA GLY A 148 1.45 12.16 -3.07
C GLY A 148 1.22 12.06 -1.56
N ARG A 149 2.03 12.80 -0.76
CA ARG A 149 1.76 12.96 0.66
C ARG A 149 0.42 13.64 0.89
N TYR A 150 0.06 14.57 0.02
CA TYR A 150 -1.16 15.36 0.04
C TYR A 150 -1.94 15.22 -1.26
N HIS A 151 -3.23 15.48 -1.21
CA HIS A 151 -4.00 15.73 -2.42
C HIS A 151 -3.38 16.87 -3.22
N CYS A 152 -3.38 16.77 -4.54
CA CYS A 152 -2.74 17.76 -5.38
C CYS A 152 -3.48 19.10 -5.36
N ASN A 153 -2.74 20.19 -5.53
CA ASN A 153 -3.24 21.54 -5.71
C ASN A 153 -3.58 21.85 -7.18
N SER A 154 -3.92 23.10 -7.48
CA SER A 154 -4.25 23.56 -8.83
C SER A 154 -3.11 23.44 -9.87
N SER A 155 -1.89 23.21 -9.42
CA SER A 155 -0.73 22.90 -10.26
C SER A 155 -0.43 21.40 -10.34
N TYR A 156 -1.33 20.56 -9.85
CA TYR A 156 -1.22 19.09 -9.78
C TYR A 156 -0.03 18.61 -8.91
N LYS A 157 0.39 19.41 -7.96
CA LYS A 157 1.51 19.13 -7.04
C LYS A 157 1.01 18.82 -5.63
N SER A 158 1.68 17.90 -4.96
CA SER A 158 1.46 17.54 -3.55
C SER A 158 2.19 18.51 -2.64
N VAL A 159 1.49 19.59 -2.19
CA VAL A 159 2.09 20.71 -1.46
C VAL A 159 1.24 21.08 -0.25
N ALA A 160 1.89 21.24 0.91
CA ALA A 160 1.26 21.73 2.13
C ALA A 160 0.77 23.18 1.98
N GLY A 161 -0.23 23.56 2.77
CA GLY A 161 -0.81 24.91 2.77
C GLY A 161 -1.70 25.21 1.56
N SER A 162 -1.88 24.29 0.63
CA SER A 162 -2.70 24.45 -0.55
C SER A 162 -4.05 23.75 -0.44
N THR A 163 -5.06 24.33 -1.08
CA THR A 163 -6.38 23.68 -1.18
C THR A 163 -6.32 22.52 -2.18
N PRO A 164 -6.87 21.36 -1.85
CA PRO A 164 -7.01 20.25 -2.81
C PRO A 164 -7.76 20.67 -4.06
N LEU A 165 -7.28 20.22 -5.20
CA LEU A 165 -7.93 20.49 -6.47
C LEU A 165 -9.19 19.61 -6.61
N GLY A 166 -10.32 20.23 -6.89
CA GLY A 166 -11.61 19.58 -7.09
C GLY A 166 -12.30 20.00 -8.40
N ASN A 167 -13.54 19.57 -8.57
CA ASN A 167 -14.41 19.97 -9.67
C ASN A 167 -13.86 19.67 -11.07
N MET A 168 -13.27 18.51 -11.27
CA MET A 168 -12.78 18.08 -12.57
C MET A 168 -13.19 16.64 -12.86
N THR A 169 -13.13 16.26 -14.13
CA THR A 169 -13.32 14.86 -14.53
C THR A 169 -12.05 14.05 -14.30
N ARG A 170 -12.20 12.75 -14.12
CA ARG A 170 -11.06 11.82 -14.00
C ARG A 170 -10.12 11.90 -15.21
N ALA A 171 -10.69 11.99 -16.42
CA ALA A 171 -9.90 12.11 -17.65
C ALA A 171 -9.05 13.40 -17.69
N THR A 172 -9.61 14.52 -17.20
CA THR A 172 -8.88 15.79 -17.09
C THR A 172 -7.72 15.67 -16.08
N ALA A 173 -8.00 15.11 -14.92
CA ALA A 173 -6.98 14.88 -13.89
C ALA A 173 -5.84 13.98 -14.43
N ARG A 174 -6.18 12.86 -15.08
CA ARG A 174 -5.22 11.95 -15.73
C ARG A 174 -4.29 12.67 -16.69
N THR A 175 -4.86 13.45 -17.60
CA THR A 175 -4.08 14.17 -18.62
C THR A 175 -3.15 15.19 -17.97
N ASN A 176 -3.65 15.99 -17.03
CA ASN A 176 -2.87 17.08 -16.46
C ASN A 176 -1.78 16.60 -15.50
N ILE A 177 -2.03 15.52 -14.74
CA ILE A 177 -0.98 14.92 -13.91
C ILE A 177 0.10 14.31 -14.79
N HIS A 178 -0.26 13.63 -15.88
CA HIS A 178 0.71 13.06 -16.81
C HIS A 178 1.53 14.13 -17.54
N ASN A 179 1.00 15.32 -17.73
CA ASN A 179 1.74 16.46 -18.29
C ASN A 179 2.87 16.97 -17.39
N LEU A 180 2.92 16.59 -16.12
CA LEU A 180 4.07 16.85 -15.26
C LEU A 180 5.33 16.09 -15.72
N GLY A 181 5.15 15.00 -16.45
CA GLY A 181 6.22 14.17 -16.99
C GLY A 181 5.77 12.71 -17.16
N SER A 182 6.45 11.97 -18.01
CA SER A 182 6.07 10.61 -18.42
C SER A 182 6.04 9.55 -17.29
N THR A 183 6.50 9.90 -16.09
CA THR A 183 6.50 9.02 -14.92
C THR A 183 5.42 9.35 -13.91
N TYR A 184 4.69 10.46 -14.10
CA TYR A 184 3.61 10.88 -13.20
C TYR A 184 2.26 10.41 -13.72
N TRP A 185 1.53 9.76 -12.85
CA TRP A 185 0.20 9.21 -13.12
C TRP A 185 -0.77 9.64 -12.03
N GLN A 186 -2.04 9.70 -12.36
CA GLN A 186 -3.09 9.86 -11.38
C GLN A 186 -3.08 8.67 -10.42
N TYR A 187 -3.48 8.92 -9.15
CA TYR A 187 -3.74 7.88 -8.17
C TYR A 187 -4.62 6.78 -8.76
N ASP A 188 -4.21 5.53 -8.66
CA ASP A 188 -4.85 4.43 -9.34
C ASP A 188 -5.16 3.25 -8.42
N PHE A 189 -5.94 2.31 -8.93
CA PHE A 189 -6.40 1.15 -8.17
C PHE A 189 -5.27 0.23 -7.70
N ALA A 190 -4.18 0.14 -8.44
CA ALA A 190 -3.02 -0.64 -8.01
C ALA A 190 -2.34 0.00 -6.79
N MET A 191 -2.19 1.33 -6.77
CA MET A 191 -1.66 2.08 -5.64
C MET A 191 -2.63 2.02 -4.44
N TYR A 192 -3.92 2.27 -4.69
CA TYR A 192 -4.96 2.14 -3.66
C TYR A 192 -4.88 0.78 -2.95
N TRP A 193 -4.82 -0.31 -3.73
CA TRP A 193 -4.81 -1.65 -3.18
C TRP A 193 -3.50 -1.98 -2.45
N THR A 194 -2.37 -1.48 -2.96
CA THR A 194 -1.07 -1.57 -2.30
C THR A 194 -1.12 -0.94 -0.91
N ILE A 195 -1.69 0.25 -0.75
CA ILE A 195 -1.83 0.92 0.54
C ILE A 195 -2.85 0.22 1.45
N CYS A 196 -4.01 -0.18 0.90
CA CYS A 196 -5.05 -0.88 1.65
C CYS A 196 -4.56 -2.17 2.30
N MET A 197 -3.76 -2.98 1.61
CA MET A 197 -3.21 -4.22 2.16
C MET A 197 -2.27 -3.96 3.33
N LEU A 198 -1.43 -2.93 3.24
CA LEU A 198 -0.57 -2.51 4.34
C LEU A 198 -1.39 -2.09 5.56
N TYR A 199 -2.41 -1.25 5.35
CA TYR A 199 -3.31 -0.82 6.41
C TYR A 199 -4.02 -2.01 7.07
N LEU A 200 -4.58 -2.93 6.28
CA LEU A 200 -5.33 -4.09 6.81
C LEU A 200 -4.46 -4.99 7.70
N VAL A 201 -3.22 -5.25 7.30
CA VAL A 201 -2.32 -6.06 8.13
C VAL A 201 -1.89 -5.32 9.38
N GLU A 202 -1.67 -4.01 9.30
CA GLU A 202 -1.26 -3.21 10.45
C GLU A 202 -2.38 -3.02 11.47
N PHE A 203 -3.57 -2.63 11.03
CA PHE A 203 -4.69 -2.30 11.95
C PHE A 203 -5.63 -3.48 12.23
N ALA A 204 -5.60 -4.52 11.42
CA ALA A 204 -6.46 -5.69 11.53
C ALA A 204 -7.96 -5.32 11.61
N ASP A 205 -8.37 -4.33 10.84
CA ASP A 205 -9.74 -3.83 10.80
C ASP A 205 -10.04 -3.11 9.48
N TRP A 206 -11.25 -3.31 8.94
CA TRP A 206 -11.71 -2.60 7.75
C TRP A 206 -12.04 -1.12 8.03
N ASP A 207 -12.46 -0.80 9.25
CA ASP A 207 -12.94 0.53 9.63
C ASP A 207 -11.78 1.45 10.03
N SER A 208 -11.14 2.04 9.03
CA SER A 208 -10.07 3.02 9.22
C SER A 208 -10.52 4.27 9.97
N GLN A 209 -11.79 4.64 9.81
CA GLN A 209 -12.35 5.82 10.48
C GLN A 209 -12.49 5.62 11.97
N THR A 210 -12.86 4.42 12.43
CA THR A 210 -12.88 4.09 13.87
C THR A 210 -11.46 3.92 14.42
N LYS A 211 -10.54 3.33 13.64
CA LYS A 211 -9.17 3.02 14.10
C LYS A 211 -8.26 4.23 14.12
N ILE A 212 -8.31 5.08 13.12
CA ILE A 212 -7.45 6.27 13.01
C ILE A 212 -8.24 7.55 13.23
N GLY A 213 -9.37 7.69 12.56
CA GLY A 213 -10.24 8.86 12.70
C GLY A 213 -11.04 9.16 11.44
N HIS A 214 -12.12 9.91 11.60
CA HIS A 214 -12.97 10.31 10.49
C HIS A 214 -12.38 11.46 9.66
N GLY A 215 -11.45 12.21 10.24
CA GLY A 215 -10.99 13.45 9.63
C GLY A 215 -12.14 14.42 9.35
N CYS A 216 -12.03 15.17 8.28
CA CYS A 216 -13.06 16.11 7.82
C CYS A 216 -14.05 15.52 6.83
N SER A 217 -14.17 14.19 6.75
CA SER A 217 -15.07 13.48 5.80
C SER A 217 -16.55 13.87 5.91
N THR A 218 -16.95 14.48 7.01
CA THR A 218 -18.36 14.84 7.28
C THR A 218 -18.60 16.33 7.50
N SER A 219 -17.58 17.16 7.38
CA SER A 219 -17.70 18.59 7.70
C SER A 219 -18.30 19.44 6.57
N GLY A 220 -18.23 18.95 5.33
CA GLY A 220 -18.60 19.72 4.15
C GLY A 220 -17.64 20.85 3.77
N ASN A 221 -16.61 21.10 4.56
CA ASN A 221 -15.58 22.11 4.30
C ASN A 221 -14.29 21.42 3.84
N ILE A 222 -13.72 21.92 2.75
CA ILE A 222 -12.43 21.48 2.26
C ILE A 222 -11.33 22.17 3.05
N MET A 223 -10.42 21.41 3.63
CA MET A 223 -9.25 21.93 4.35
C MET A 223 -8.04 22.07 3.43
N SER A 224 -7.20 23.06 3.70
CA SER A 224 -5.87 23.11 3.09
C SER A 224 -5.03 21.95 3.58
N MET A 225 -4.23 21.36 2.70
CA MET A 225 -3.37 20.22 3.00
C MET A 225 -2.21 20.60 3.94
N GLY A 226 -1.62 19.61 4.58
CA GLY A 226 -0.57 19.81 5.59
C GLY A 226 -1.10 19.96 7.01
N TYR A 227 -2.38 19.71 7.23
CA TYR A 227 -2.99 19.77 8.56
C TYR A 227 -2.48 18.67 9.52
N THR A 228 -1.82 17.64 9.00
CA THR A 228 -1.19 16.59 9.81
C THR A 228 0.33 16.74 9.94
N ASP A 229 0.93 17.83 9.44
CA ASP A 229 2.39 17.98 9.42
C ASP A 229 3.03 18.09 10.81
N SER A 230 2.25 18.54 11.81
CA SER A 230 2.69 18.58 13.20
C SER A 230 2.48 17.26 13.94
N MET A 231 1.86 16.28 13.32
CA MET A 231 1.60 14.97 13.91
C MET A 231 2.83 14.07 13.78
N PRO A 232 3.06 13.19 14.76
CA PRO A 232 4.05 12.14 14.58
C PRO A 232 3.78 11.36 13.30
N TYR A 233 4.85 10.90 12.72
CA TYR A 233 4.88 10.09 11.51
C TYR A 233 3.83 8.98 11.47
N HIS A 234 3.77 8.14 10.53
CA HIS A 234 3.02 6.91 10.33
C HIS A 234 1.50 7.01 10.40
N THR A 235 0.94 7.15 11.61
CA THR A 235 -0.50 7.13 11.82
C THR A 235 -0.91 8.21 12.78
N GLY A 236 -2.04 8.86 12.52
CA GLY A 236 -2.53 9.86 13.42
C GLY A 236 -3.86 10.47 12.98
N THR A 237 -4.53 11.07 13.94
CA THR A 237 -5.75 11.86 13.72
C THR A 237 -5.71 13.11 14.58
N THR A 238 -6.23 14.21 14.06
CA THR A 238 -6.22 15.47 14.79
C THR A 238 -7.46 15.70 15.62
N ALA A 239 -8.50 14.95 15.51
CA ALA A 239 -9.67 15.22 16.31
C ALA A 239 -10.70 14.11 16.31
N SER A 240 -11.53 14.20 17.33
CA SER A 240 -12.78 13.48 17.40
C SER A 240 -13.73 13.98 16.33
N ARG A 241 -14.42 13.06 15.75
CA ARG A 241 -15.56 13.17 14.86
C ARG A 241 -16.27 14.53 14.85
N ARG A 242 -16.46 15.13 13.68
CA ARG A 242 -17.50 16.12 13.33
C ARG A 242 -17.44 17.53 13.91
N THR A 243 -16.81 17.82 15.03
CA THR A 243 -16.92 19.13 15.70
C THR A 243 -15.68 20.00 15.60
N SER A 244 -14.56 19.41 15.20
CA SER A 244 -13.32 20.14 14.97
C SER A 244 -12.69 19.57 13.69
N TYR A 245 -12.17 20.44 12.88
CA TYR A 245 -11.49 20.13 11.64
C TYR A 245 -10.22 19.35 11.96
N GLY A 246 -10.34 18.04 11.95
CA GLY A 246 -9.22 17.16 12.14
C GLY A 246 -8.95 16.38 10.87
N GLY A 247 -7.71 16.22 10.51
CA GLY A 247 -7.29 15.40 9.39
C GLY A 247 -6.78 14.05 9.83
N THR A 248 -6.62 13.17 8.87
CA THR A 248 -6.06 11.85 9.08
C THR A 248 -4.80 11.69 8.27
N GLN A 249 -3.89 10.86 8.74
CA GLN A 249 -2.80 10.34 7.93
C GLN A 249 -2.56 8.86 8.27
N TYR A 250 -2.15 8.13 7.26
CA TYR A 250 -1.65 6.78 7.39
C TYR A 250 -0.27 6.70 6.77
N ARG A 251 0.73 6.34 7.58
CA ARG A 251 2.12 6.18 7.13
C ARG A 251 2.60 7.36 6.27
N ASN A 252 2.45 8.58 6.79
CA ASN A 252 2.79 9.83 6.14
C ASN A 252 1.88 10.25 4.96
N ILE A 253 0.89 9.48 4.58
CA ILE A 253 -0.06 9.84 3.52
C ILE A 253 -1.26 10.50 4.18
N GLU A 254 -1.50 11.77 3.87
CA GLU A 254 -2.57 12.57 4.44
C GLU A 254 -3.85 12.44 3.60
N GLY A 255 -4.98 12.27 4.28
CA GLY A 255 -6.29 12.40 3.65
C GLY A 255 -6.77 11.22 2.81
N LEU A 256 -6.26 9.98 3.04
CA LEU A 256 -6.65 8.80 2.24
C LEU A 256 -8.15 8.50 2.18
N TRP A 257 -8.95 9.01 3.12
CA TRP A 257 -10.41 8.81 3.18
C TRP A 257 -11.14 10.03 3.72
N ASP A 258 -10.50 11.18 3.79
CA ASP A 258 -11.11 12.43 4.25
C ASP A 258 -10.87 13.58 3.27
N ASN A 259 -11.38 14.76 3.62
CA ASN A 259 -11.24 16.04 2.93
C ASN A 259 -11.94 16.11 1.57
N VAL A 260 -11.51 15.36 0.57
CA VAL A 260 -12.13 15.31 -0.77
C VAL A 260 -12.27 13.88 -1.26
N PHE A 261 -13.15 13.66 -2.23
CA PHE A 261 -13.23 12.38 -2.93
C PHE A 261 -12.10 12.25 -3.94
N ASP A 262 -11.40 11.13 -3.90
CA ASP A 262 -10.36 10.82 -4.85
C ASP A 262 -10.88 10.17 -6.11
N TRP A 263 -10.42 10.65 -7.26
CA TRP A 263 -10.49 9.89 -8.48
C TRP A 263 -9.47 8.76 -8.46
N CYS A 264 -9.94 7.52 -8.49
CA CYS A 264 -9.09 6.34 -8.62
C CYS A 264 -9.09 5.89 -10.08
N ASP A 265 -7.93 5.92 -10.72
CA ASP A 265 -7.76 5.48 -12.11
C ASP A 265 -7.46 3.98 -12.23
N GLY A 266 -7.37 3.47 -13.45
CA GLY A 266 -7.09 2.05 -13.70
C GLY A 266 -8.25 1.11 -13.38
N ILE A 267 -9.39 1.62 -12.95
CA ILE A 267 -10.62 0.85 -12.69
C ILE A 267 -11.83 1.58 -13.26
N TYR A 268 -12.75 0.84 -13.86
CA TYR A 268 -14.04 1.40 -14.28
C TYR A 268 -15.14 0.34 -14.21
N PHE A 269 -16.37 0.83 -14.22
CA PHE A 269 -17.58 0.00 -14.19
C PHE A 269 -18.31 0.14 -15.50
N SER A 270 -18.73 -0.98 -16.07
CA SER A 270 -19.65 -1.02 -17.21
C SER A 270 -20.80 -1.94 -16.88
N SER A 271 -21.99 -1.38 -16.69
CA SER A 271 -23.14 -2.09 -16.12
C SER A 271 -22.77 -2.73 -14.77
N ALA A 272 -23.00 -4.01 -14.58
CA ALA A 272 -22.62 -4.74 -13.37
C ALA A 272 -21.14 -5.18 -13.34
N ASN A 273 -20.42 -5.06 -14.44
CA ASN A 273 -19.03 -5.55 -14.53
C ASN A 273 -18.01 -4.53 -14.01
N VAL A 274 -16.95 -5.05 -13.42
CA VAL A 274 -15.79 -4.30 -12.96
C VAL A 274 -14.59 -4.63 -13.83
N TYR A 275 -13.95 -3.59 -14.37
CA TYR A 275 -12.79 -3.73 -15.23
C TYR A 275 -11.58 -3.06 -14.62
N CYS A 276 -10.42 -3.73 -14.72
CA CYS A 276 -9.14 -3.19 -14.29
C CYS A 276 -8.20 -3.03 -15.48
N ILE A 277 -7.49 -1.91 -15.53
CA ILE A 277 -6.46 -1.62 -16.52
C ILE A 277 -5.13 -1.61 -15.80
N LYS A 278 -4.23 -2.49 -16.21
CA LYS A 278 -2.92 -2.66 -15.58
C LYS A 278 -1.94 -1.55 -15.99
N ASN A 279 -1.87 -1.26 -17.29
CA ASN A 279 -0.91 -0.32 -17.85
C ASN A 279 -1.40 1.14 -17.72
N PRO A 280 -0.67 2.00 -16.99
CA PRO A 280 -1.07 3.39 -16.79
C PRO A 280 -1.25 4.20 -18.09
N SER A 281 -0.47 3.93 -19.11
CA SER A 281 -0.58 4.61 -20.41
C SER A 281 -1.86 4.25 -21.18
N SER A 282 -2.56 3.20 -20.74
CA SER A 282 -3.81 2.73 -21.35
C SER A 282 -5.04 3.06 -20.50
N PHE A 283 -4.91 3.85 -19.43
CA PHE A 283 -6.03 4.18 -18.57
C PHE A 283 -7.17 4.85 -19.33
N SER A 284 -8.37 4.35 -19.09
CA SER A 284 -9.60 4.79 -19.73
C SER A 284 -10.77 4.71 -18.75
N ASP A 285 -11.81 5.50 -19.01
CA ASP A 285 -13.01 5.54 -18.18
C ASP A 285 -14.03 4.46 -18.56
N SER A 286 -13.84 3.79 -19.71
CA SER A 286 -14.91 2.93 -20.27
C SER A 286 -14.44 1.75 -21.13
N SER A 287 -13.15 1.62 -21.41
CA SER A 287 -12.64 0.60 -22.35
C SER A 287 -11.24 0.10 -22.03
N GLY A 288 -10.82 -0.98 -22.66
CA GLY A 288 -9.44 -1.48 -22.60
C GLY A 288 -9.06 -2.26 -21.34
N GLY A 289 -10.00 -2.47 -20.40
CA GLY A 289 -9.74 -3.20 -19.17
C GLY A 289 -10.07 -4.69 -19.26
N THR A 290 -9.45 -5.46 -18.35
CA THR A 290 -9.81 -6.86 -18.11
C THR A 290 -10.96 -6.91 -17.11
N ASN A 291 -11.99 -7.69 -17.39
CA ASN A 291 -13.09 -7.92 -16.46
C ASN A 291 -12.56 -8.73 -15.25
N ILE A 292 -12.62 -8.13 -14.07
CA ILE A 292 -12.17 -8.75 -12.82
C ILE A 292 -13.31 -9.21 -11.92
N GLY A 293 -14.56 -9.04 -12.35
CA GLY A 293 -15.70 -9.48 -11.59
C GLY A 293 -16.95 -8.63 -11.82
N THR A 294 -17.94 -8.86 -10.98
CA THR A 294 -19.21 -8.13 -11.01
C THR A 294 -19.50 -7.52 -9.64
N ARG A 295 -20.15 -6.35 -9.65
CA ARG A 295 -20.72 -5.76 -8.44
C ARG A 295 -22.20 -6.13 -8.34
N ALA A 296 -22.68 -6.38 -7.13
CA ALA A 296 -24.06 -6.83 -6.92
C ALA A 296 -25.10 -5.73 -7.21
N LYS A 297 -24.74 -4.45 -6.98
CA LYS A 297 -25.65 -3.29 -7.19
C LYS A 297 -24.87 -2.03 -7.57
N SER A 298 -25.55 -1.10 -8.24
CA SER A 298 -24.95 0.15 -8.72
C SER A 298 -24.58 1.16 -7.62
N ASN A 299 -25.21 1.10 -6.46
CA ASN A 299 -25.07 2.08 -5.38
C ASN A 299 -24.69 1.46 -4.03
N ASP A 300 -24.22 0.22 -4.02
CA ASP A 300 -23.76 -0.44 -2.78
C ASP A 300 -22.24 -0.45 -2.69
N TRP A 301 -21.76 -0.47 -1.46
CA TRP A 301 -20.38 -0.76 -1.13
C TRP A 301 -20.00 -2.16 -1.62
N ILE A 302 -18.72 -2.35 -1.93
CA ILE A 302 -18.21 -3.69 -2.27
C ILE A 302 -18.32 -4.58 -1.02
N LYS A 303 -19.26 -5.50 -1.05
CA LYS A 303 -19.52 -6.42 0.09
C LYS A 303 -18.77 -7.74 0.00
N SER A 304 -18.22 -8.06 -1.15
CA SER A 304 -17.45 -9.28 -1.34
C SER A 304 -16.39 -9.07 -2.42
N TRP A 305 -15.23 -9.62 -2.18
CA TRP A 305 -14.12 -9.63 -3.12
C TRP A 305 -13.95 -11.04 -3.68
N ASN A 306 -13.87 -11.16 -4.99
CA ASN A 306 -13.23 -12.33 -5.56
C ASN A 306 -11.73 -12.15 -5.39
N VAL A 307 -11.15 -12.99 -4.55
CA VAL A 307 -9.70 -13.04 -4.42
C VAL A 307 -9.13 -13.42 -5.78
N PRO A 308 -8.25 -12.63 -6.39
CA PRO A 308 -7.57 -13.03 -7.60
C PRO A 308 -6.82 -14.33 -7.32
N THR A 309 -7.15 -15.39 -8.03
CA THR A 309 -6.48 -16.70 -7.91
C THR A 309 -5.35 -16.85 -8.91
N ALA A 310 -5.16 -15.85 -9.78
CA ALA A 310 -4.04 -15.78 -10.71
C ALA A 310 -3.72 -14.34 -11.10
N SER A 311 -2.48 -14.13 -11.44
CA SER A 311 -1.87 -12.89 -11.92
C SER A 311 -2.52 -12.33 -13.17
#